data_e7e4608ab3dbbc21ee9d63faa6051d7c
#
_entry.id   e7e4608ab3dbbc21ee9d63faa6051d7c
#
_cell.length_a   1.000
_cell.length_b   1.000
_cell.length_c   1.000
_cell.angle_alpha   90.00
_cell.angle_beta   90.00
_cell.angle_gamma   90.00
#
_symmetry.space_group_name_H-M   'P 1'
#
loop_
_entity.id
_entity.type
_entity.pdbx_description
1 polymer ?
#
loop_
_entity_poly.entity_id
_entity_poly.type
_entity_poly.pdbx_seq_one_letter_code
_entity_poly.pdbx_strand_id
1 'polypeptide(L)'
;MTLDEFQRQVFAVAISSPICEIPIVRRTSATSINLRIEITVGGFLDVFYNQQTGTTAYAWVIGERRIFGVDNTGGWHVHPIEDPAQHDHLEGPISFNDFVTQIESYNS
;
A
#
# COMPACT_ATOMS: atom_id res chain seq x y z
N MET A 1 -13.76 -7.36 4.62
CA MET A 1 -12.72 -7.32 5.67
C MET A 1 -12.97 -6.12 6.57
N THR A 2 -12.80 -6.28 7.87
CA THR A 2 -12.95 -5.18 8.82
C THR A 2 -11.66 -4.34 8.85
N LEU A 3 -11.75 -3.13 9.42
CA LEU A 3 -10.56 -2.29 9.63
C LEU A 3 -9.53 -3.01 10.50
N ASP A 4 -9.98 -3.73 11.53
CA ASP A 4 -9.11 -4.46 12.43
C ASP A 4 -8.36 -5.59 11.69
N GLU A 5 -9.05 -6.34 10.85
CA GLU A 5 -8.45 -7.39 10.04
C GLU A 5 -7.43 -6.81 9.05
N PHE A 6 -7.77 -5.68 8.41
CA PHE A 6 -6.85 -5.01 7.48
C PHE A 6 -5.59 -4.54 8.20
N GLN A 7 -5.75 -3.88 9.35
CA GLN A 7 -4.62 -3.41 10.15
C GLN A 7 -3.71 -4.56 10.56
N ARG A 8 -4.27 -5.69 11.00
CA ARG A 8 -3.49 -6.88 11.38
C ARG A 8 -2.69 -7.42 10.20
N GLN A 9 -3.28 -7.47 9.02
CA GLN A 9 -2.59 -7.92 7.81
C GLN A 9 -1.42 -7.01 7.47
N VAL A 10 -1.62 -5.70 7.52
CA VAL A 10 -0.55 -4.73 7.24
C VAL A 10 0.60 -4.89 8.24
N PHE A 11 0.29 -4.99 9.53
CA PHE A 11 1.31 -5.19 10.55
C PHE A 11 2.07 -6.51 10.36
N ALA A 12 1.37 -7.60 10.04
CA ALA A 12 2.00 -8.90 9.84
C ALA A 12 2.98 -8.87 8.66
N VAL A 13 2.60 -8.23 7.56
CA VAL A 13 3.47 -8.08 6.39
C VAL A 13 4.67 -7.21 6.73
N ALA A 14 4.45 -6.07 7.38
CA ALA A 14 5.54 -5.14 7.73
C ALA A 14 6.56 -5.79 8.66
N ILE A 15 6.10 -6.51 9.69
CA ILE A 15 6.98 -7.19 10.64
C ILE A 15 7.84 -8.25 9.93
N SER A 16 7.29 -8.90 8.91
CA SER A 16 7.99 -9.95 8.17
C SER A 16 8.89 -9.42 7.06
N SER A 17 8.74 -8.16 6.66
CA SER A 17 9.49 -7.60 5.55
C SER A 17 10.83 -7.04 6.02
N PRO A 18 11.93 -7.31 5.27
CA PRO A 18 13.24 -6.76 5.62
C PRO A 18 13.36 -5.26 5.33
N ILE A 19 12.42 -4.67 4.61
CA ILE A 19 12.50 -3.24 4.25
C ILE A 19 11.52 -2.38 5.03
N CYS A 20 10.52 -2.94 5.71
CA CYS A 20 9.48 -2.19 6.39
C CYS A 20 9.82 -1.96 7.86
N GLU A 21 9.57 -0.73 8.33
CA GLU A 21 9.54 -0.43 9.76
C GLU A 21 8.12 -0.65 10.29
N ILE A 22 7.91 -0.44 11.59
CA ILE A 22 6.61 -0.68 12.22
C ILE A 22 5.59 0.33 11.67
N PRO A 23 4.41 -0.13 11.22
CA PRO A 23 3.39 0.78 10.71
C PRO A 23 2.89 1.76 11.76
N ILE A 24 2.56 2.96 11.32
CA ILE A 24 1.98 4.01 12.16
C ILE A 24 0.58 4.30 11.63
N VAL A 25 -0.43 4.20 12.49
CA VAL A 25 -1.79 4.59 12.14
C VAL A 25 -1.85 6.12 12.13
N ARG A 26 -2.14 6.70 10.96
CA ARG A 26 -2.16 8.15 10.77
C ARG A 26 -3.55 8.73 10.95
N ARG A 27 -4.56 8.04 10.45
CA ARG A 27 -5.95 8.47 10.52
C ARG A 27 -6.87 7.27 10.63
N THR A 28 -7.95 7.42 11.38
CA THR A 28 -9.03 6.45 11.43
C THR A 28 -10.36 7.18 11.41
N SER A 29 -11.37 6.53 10.84
CA SER A 29 -12.75 6.94 10.95
C SER A 29 -13.58 5.69 11.28
N ALA A 30 -14.90 5.83 11.33
CA ALA A 30 -15.78 4.67 11.54
C ALA A 30 -15.62 3.63 10.43
N THR A 31 -15.20 4.03 9.22
CA THR A 31 -15.17 3.16 8.05
C THR A 31 -13.80 3.01 7.40
N SER A 32 -12.82 3.84 7.75
CA SER A 32 -11.53 3.86 7.05
C SER A 32 -10.35 3.91 7.98
N ILE A 33 -9.20 3.48 7.46
CA ILE A 33 -7.91 3.54 8.14
C ILE A 33 -6.83 3.93 7.14
N ASN A 34 -5.92 4.80 7.59
CA ASN A 34 -4.73 5.17 6.84
C ASN A 34 -3.50 4.91 7.70
N LEU A 35 -2.55 4.16 7.14
CA LEU A 35 -1.30 3.81 7.81
C LEU A 35 -0.12 4.31 7.01
N ARG A 36 0.97 4.61 7.70
CA ARG A 36 2.26 4.94 7.08
C ARG A 36 3.30 3.96 7.56
N ILE A 37 4.11 3.44 6.64
CA ILE A 37 5.21 2.54 6.93
C ILE A 37 6.48 3.14 6.31
N GLU A 38 7.42 3.60 7.15
CA GLU A 38 8.74 4.01 6.65
C GLU A 38 9.45 2.77 6.13
N ILE A 39 10.20 2.90 5.05
CA ILE A 39 10.95 1.77 4.49
C ILE A 39 12.42 2.12 4.32
N THR A 40 13.27 1.11 4.52
CA THR A 40 14.74 1.30 4.58
C THR A 40 15.34 1.71 3.24
N VAL A 41 14.66 1.42 2.14
CA VAL A 41 15.12 1.76 0.78
C VAL A 41 14.78 3.18 0.37
N GLY A 42 14.13 3.94 1.25
CA GLY A 42 13.80 5.35 1.04
C GLY A 42 12.31 5.62 0.96
N GLY A 43 11.87 6.74 1.54
CA GLY A 43 10.48 7.13 1.54
C GLY A 43 9.61 6.31 2.48
N PHE A 44 8.33 6.27 2.18
CA PHE A 44 7.36 5.54 2.99
C PHE A 44 6.26 4.95 2.12
N LEU A 45 5.56 3.98 2.69
CA LEU A 45 4.35 3.44 2.11
C LEU A 45 3.14 4.13 2.74
N ASP A 46 2.21 4.55 1.91
CA ASP A 46 0.92 5.10 2.33
C ASP A 46 -0.15 4.08 2.01
N VAL A 47 -0.88 3.64 3.03
CA VAL A 47 -1.82 2.52 2.92
C VAL A 47 -3.19 2.97 3.37
N PHE A 48 -4.20 2.78 2.54
CA PHE A 48 -5.57 3.19 2.81
C PHE A 48 -6.54 2.04 2.57
N TYR A 49 -7.53 1.92 3.46
CA TYR A 49 -8.62 0.97 3.31
C TYR A 49 -9.91 1.55 3.87
N ASN A 50 -11.00 1.37 3.15
CA ASN A 50 -12.35 1.71 3.61
C ASN A 50 -13.20 0.43 3.58
N GLN A 51 -13.65 -0.02 4.76
CA GLN A 51 -14.38 -1.29 4.87
C GLN A 51 -15.81 -1.21 4.31
N GLN A 52 -16.39 -0.02 4.22
CA GLN A 52 -17.75 0.15 3.71
C GLN A 52 -17.76 0.08 2.18
N THR A 53 -16.81 0.70 1.52
CA THR A 53 -16.74 0.74 0.05
C THR A 53 -15.84 -0.33 -0.52
N GLY A 54 -14.94 -0.90 0.28
CA GLY A 54 -13.89 -1.81 -0.19
C GLY A 54 -12.71 -1.09 -0.84
N THR A 55 -12.72 0.24 -0.89
CA THR A 55 -11.64 1.01 -1.50
C THR A 55 -10.32 0.70 -0.81
N THR A 56 -9.32 0.34 -1.60
CA THR A 56 -7.99 -0.03 -1.13
C THR A 56 -6.95 0.66 -1.98
N ALA A 57 -5.93 1.25 -1.36
CA ALA A 57 -4.88 1.94 -2.08
C ALA A 57 -3.56 1.80 -1.33
N TYR A 58 -2.50 1.48 -2.07
CA TYR A 58 -1.14 1.44 -1.57
C TYR A 58 -0.28 2.34 -2.45
N ALA A 59 0.58 3.16 -1.84
CA ALA A 59 1.48 4.03 -2.58
C ALA A 59 2.86 4.03 -1.93
N TRP A 60 3.90 4.00 -2.77
CA TRP A 60 5.28 4.23 -2.33
C TRP A 60 5.60 5.68 -2.68
N VAL A 61 5.90 6.48 -1.65
CA VAL A 61 6.13 7.91 -1.77
C VAL A 61 7.56 8.24 -1.37
N ILE A 62 8.28 8.95 -2.23
CA ILE A 62 9.60 9.49 -1.92
C ILE A 62 9.53 11.00 -2.14
N GLY A 63 9.93 11.75 -1.09
CA GLY A 63 9.70 13.18 -1.07
C GLY A 63 8.19 13.42 -1.04
N GLU A 64 7.68 14.21 -1.96
CA GLU A 64 6.23 14.49 -2.07
C GLU A 64 5.62 13.79 -3.29
N ARG A 65 6.30 12.80 -3.87
CA ARG A 65 5.89 12.16 -5.12
C ARG A 65 5.62 10.68 -4.92
N ARG A 66 4.44 10.25 -5.40
CA ARG A 66 4.16 8.82 -5.52
C ARG A 66 4.98 8.28 -6.68
N ILE A 67 5.84 7.29 -6.41
CA ILE A 67 6.68 6.67 -7.43
C ILE A 67 6.20 5.28 -7.84
N PHE A 68 5.31 4.69 -7.06
CA PHE A 68 4.69 3.41 -7.37
C PHE A 68 3.37 3.30 -6.59
N GLY A 69 2.35 2.75 -7.18
CA GLY A 69 1.07 2.61 -6.48
C GLY A 69 0.17 1.56 -7.09
N VAL A 70 -0.74 1.06 -6.27
CA VAL A 70 -1.77 0.11 -6.65
C VAL A 70 -3.06 0.53 -5.93
N ASP A 71 -4.17 0.59 -6.64
CA ASP A 71 -5.46 0.84 -6.02
C ASP A 71 -6.60 0.19 -6.81
N ASN A 72 -7.79 0.14 -6.20
CA ASN A 72 -8.96 -0.47 -6.81
C ASN A 72 -10.08 0.53 -7.15
N THR A 73 -9.76 1.81 -7.21
CA THR A 73 -10.74 2.83 -7.61
C THR A 73 -11.07 2.64 -9.09
N GLY A 74 -12.33 2.30 -9.40
CA GLY A 74 -12.74 1.98 -10.77
C GLY A 74 -12.17 0.66 -11.28
N GLY A 75 -11.80 -0.27 -10.38
CA GLY A 75 -11.16 -1.54 -10.67
C GLY A 75 -9.68 -1.52 -10.27
N TRP A 76 -9.12 -2.71 -10.09
CA TRP A 76 -7.71 -2.81 -9.70
C TRP A 76 -6.81 -2.35 -10.84
N HIS A 77 -5.83 -1.51 -10.52
CA HIS A 77 -4.82 -1.05 -11.47
C HIS A 77 -3.54 -0.65 -10.74
N VAL A 78 -2.44 -0.64 -11.48
CA VAL A 78 -1.12 -0.29 -10.97
C VAL A 78 -0.64 1.00 -11.63
N HIS A 79 0.09 1.82 -10.85
CA HIS A 79 0.84 2.97 -11.33
C HIS A 79 2.31 2.56 -11.31
N PRO A 80 2.91 2.17 -12.46
CA PRO A 80 4.25 1.58 -12.48
C PRO A 80 5.35 2.59 -12.15
N ILE A 81 6.47 2.07 -11.64
CA ILE A 81 7.61 2.90 -11.23
C ILE A 81 8.16 3.71 -12.40
N GLU A 82 8.22 3.12 -13.59
CA GLU A 82 8.75 3.75 -14.80
C GLU A 82 7.90 4.94 -15.25
N ASP A 83 6.61 4.91 -14.98
CA ASP A 83 5.69 5.98 -15.33
C ASP A 83 4.52 6.00 -14.35
N PRO A 84 4.66 6.67 -13.19
CA PRO A 84 3.61 6.67 -12.16
C PRO A 84 2.29 7.32 -12.58
N ALA A 85 2.26 8.06 -13.69
CA ALA A 85 1.03 8.63 -14.23
C ALA A 85 0.24 7.64 -15.07
N GLN A 86 0.87 6.54 -15.51
CA GLN A 86 0.21 5.49 -16.27
C GLN A 86 -0.67 4.64 -15.36
N HIS A 87 -1.75 4.10 -15.93
CA HIS A 87 -2.67 3.21 -15.23
C HIS A 87 -2.77 1.90 -16.01
N ASP A 88 -2.22 0.83 -15.45
CA ASP A 88 -2.34 -0.50 -16.04
C ASP A 88 -3.39 -1.29 -15.26
N HIS A 89 -4.39 -1.81 -15.96
CA HIS A 89 -5.44 -2.62 -15.34
C HIS A 89 -4.91 -3.98 -14.91
N LEU A 90 -5.39 -4.44 -13.75
CA LEU A 90 -5.09 -5.75 -13.20
C LEU A 90 -6.34 -6.60 -13.19
N GLU A 91 -6.19 -7.91 -13.37
CA GLU A 91 -7.32 -8.84 -13.44
C GLU A 91 -7.93 -9.16 -12.07
N GLY A 92 -7.22 -8.88 -10.99
CA GLY A 92 -7.71 -9.20 -9.66
C GLY A 92 -7.06 -8.36 -8.58
N PRO A 93 -7.48 -8.57 -7.34
CA PRO A 93 -6.99 -7.80 -6.21
C PRO A 93 -5.50 -8.07 -5.97
N ILE A 94 -4.82 -7.02 -5.49
CA ILE A 94 -3.43 -7.09 -5.05
C ILE A 94 -3.43 -6.93 -3.54
N SER A 95 -2.82 -7.87 -2.83
CA SER A 95 -2.66 -7.77 -1.39
C SER A 95 -1.53 -6.80 -1.03
N PHE A 96 -1.53 -6.33 0.21
CA PHE A 96 -0.42 -5.52 0.70
C PHE A 96 0.90 -6.31 0.65
N ASN A 97 0.85 -7.61 0.90
CA ASN A 97 2.03 -8.47 0.78
C ASN A 97 2.58 -8.47 -0.65
N ASP A 98 1.71 -8.58 -1.65
CA ASP A 98 2.13 -8.54 -3.06
C ASP A 98 2.79 -7.20 -3.40
N PHE A 99 2.21 -6.11 -2.90
CA PHE A 99 2.72 -4.77 -3.13
C PHE A 99 4.14 -4.61 -2.55
N VAL A 100 4.33 -5.00 -1.30
CA VAL A 100 5.64 -4.93 -0.64
C VAL A 100 6.66 -5.83 -1.35
N THR A 101 6.25 -7.02 -1.76
CA THR A 101 7.12 -7.96 -2.48
C THR A 101 7.62 -7.36 -3.79
N GLN A 102 6.78 -6.63 -4.50
CA GLN A 102 7.21 -5.96 -5.74
C GLN A 102 8.27 -4.89 -5.46
N ILE A 103 8.13 -4.13 -4.38
CA ILE A 103 9.13 -3.13 -3.99
C ILE A 103 10.43 -3.80 -3.59
N GLU A 104 10.37 -4.88 -2.84
CA GLU A 104 11.56 -5.66 -2.47
C GLU A 104 12.30 -6.18 -3.71
N SER A 105 11.56 -6.70 -4.68
CA SER A 105 12.14 -7.19 -5.94
C SER A 105 12.78 -6.07 -6.76
N TYR A 106 12.16 -4.90 -6.79
CA TYR A 106 12.70 -3.74 -7.51
C TYR A 106 14.04 -3.29 -6.93
N ASN A 107 14.21 -3.45 -5.62
CA ASN A 107 15.42 -3.01 -4.90
C ASN A 107 16.45 -4.13 -4.70
N SER A 108 16.20 -5.31 -5.23
CA SER A 108 17.12 -6.46 -5.07
C SER A 108 18.16 -6.55 -6.19
#